data_6ee9b46dd14d5b6aaf1fc15c070a4876
#
_entry.id   6ee9b46dd14d5b6aaf1fc15c070a4876
#
_cell.length_a   1.000
_cell.length_b   1.000
_cell.length_c   1.000
_cell.angle_alpha   90.00
_cell.angle_beta   90.00
_cell.angle_gamma   90.00
#
_symmetry.space_group_name_H-M   'P 1'
#
loop_
_entity.id
_entity.type
_entity.pdbx_description
1 polymer ?
#
loop_
_entity_poly.entity_id
_entity_poly.type
_entity_poly.pdbx_seq_one_letter_code
_entity_poly.pdbx_strand_id
1 'polypeptide(L)'
;MDNILVDTFNRVHNYLRISLTDNCNLRCFYCMPEEDYDFTPTSRLMQTNEINTIAKIFVEQGVNKIRLTGGEPLVRKDAAEIILSLSQLPVNLTMTTNGTRIHEFINLLKEAGIRSLNISLDTLDRDKFMLVTRRDQFKLVYDNIQLLLKEGFHVKVNVVVMKGMNDHELNDFVNWTKNEPVHVRFIEFMPLDADGKWNAAGVL
;
A
#
# COMPACT_ATOMS: atom_id res chain seq x y z
N MET A 1 21.33 -24.92 10.93
CA MET A 1 20.04 -24.75 11.62
C MET A 1 19.41 -23.56 10.97
N ASP A 2 18.32 -23.79 10.25
CA ASP A 2 17.64 -22.69 9.58
C ASP A 2 17.07 -21.77 10.66
N ASN A 3 17.60 -20.56 10.75
CA ASN A 3 17.09 -19.52 11.63
C ASN A 3 15.72 -19.10 11.10
N ILE A 4 14.65 -19.70 11.62
CA ILE A 4 13.28 -19.40 11.22
C ILE A 4 12.62 -18.67 12.38
N LEU A 5 12.06 -17.50 12.11
CA LEU A 5 11.28 -16.75 13.09
C LEU A 5 9.97 -17.47 13.35
N VAL A 6 9.83 -18.06 14.54
CA VAL A 6 8.62 -18.79 14.98
C VAL A 6 8.17 -18.21 16.31
N ASP A 7 6.89 -17.94 16.46
CA ASP A 7 6.32 -17.49 17.73
C ASP A 7 5.93 -18.67 18.64
N THR A 8 5.46 -18.36 19.84
CA THR A 8 5.03 -19.35 20.84
C THR A 8 3.83 -20.20 20.43
N PHE A 9 3.15 -19.83 19.32
CA PHE A 9 2.04 -20.58 18.72
C PHE A 9 2.47 -21.39 17.49
N ASN A 10 3.78 -21.54 17.25
CA ASN A 10 4.37 -22.22 16.09
C ASN A 10 4.03 -21.57 14.73
N ARG A 11 3.72 -20.26 14.72
CA ARG A 11 3.52 -19.53 13.46
C ARG A 11 4.85 -19.05 12.94
N VAL A 12 5.12 -19.36 11.66
CA VAL A 12 6.33 -18.91 10.95
C VAL A 12 6.13 -17.48 10.46
N HIS A 13 7.04 -16.58 10.85
CA HIS A 13 7.06 -15.18 10.43
C HIS A 13 8.02 -14.98 9.26
N ASN A 14 7.59 -15.30 8.05
CA ASN A 14 8.37 -15.20 6.81
C ASN A 14 8.03 -13.98 5.96
N TYR A 15 7.27 -13.04 6.50
CA TYR A 15 6.77 -11.86 5.81
C TYR A 15 7.08 -10.58 6.60
N LEU A 16 7.86 -9.68 5.98
CA LEU A 16 8.23 -8.37 6.55
C LEU A 16 7.48 -7.24 5.83
N ARG A 17 6.99 -6.27 6.58
CA ARG A 17 6.48 -5.01 6.07
C ARG A 17 7.41 -3.88 6.48
N ILE A 18 7.83 -3.05 5.51
CA ILE A 18 8.70 -1.90 5.75
C ILE A 18 7.93 -0.64 5.36
N SER A 19 7.67 0.22 6.35
CA SER A 19 7.14 1.56 6.13
C SER A 19 8.29 2.48 5.74
N LEU A 20 8.26 3.03 4.52
CA LEU A 20 9.35 3.86 4.00
C LEU A 20 9.24 5.32 4.46
N THR A 21 8.03 5.78 4.72
CA THR A 21 7.71 7.16 5.13
C THR A 21 6.30 7.23 5.70
N ASP A 22 6.05 8.20 6.54
CA ASP A 22 4.72 8.61 6.98
C ASP A 22 4.06 9.60 6.02
N ASN A 23 4.84 10.26 5.13
CA ASN A 23 4.32 11.21 4.16
C ASN A 23 3.45 10.52 3.10
N CYS A 24 2.37 11.20 2.71
CA CYS A 24 1.46 10.77 1.66
C CYS A 24 1.00 11.98 0.84
N ASN A 25 0.77 11.81 -0.44
CA ASN A 25 0.24 12.86 -1.30
C ASN A 25 -1.30 12.88 -1.38
N LEU A 26 -1.98 11.90 -0.77
CA LEU A 26 -3.41 11.95 -0.46
C LEU A 26 -3.62 12.34 1.01
N ARG A 27 -4.86 12.72 1.35
CA ARG A 27 -5.27 13.14 2.71
C ARG A 27 -6.58 12.45 3.07
N CYS A 28 -6.59 11.12 3.02
CA CYS A 28 -7.78 10.34 3.36
C CYS A 28 -8.24 10.69 4.77
N PHE A 29 -9.49 11.13 4.91
CA PHE A 29 -10.00 11.70 6.15
C PHE A 29 -9.92 10.72 7.33
N TYR A 30 -10.03 9.42 7.05
CA TYR A 30 -9.95 8.36 8.06
C TYR A 30 -8.51 7.98 8.44
N CYS A 31 -7.51 8.35 7.62
CA CYS A 31 -6.09 8.06 7.86
C CYS A 31 -5.34 9.29 8.37
N MET A 32 -5.67 10.46 7.81
CA MET A 32 -5.08 11.76 8.14
C MET A 32 -6.21 12.77 8.36
N PRO A 33 -6.87 12.75 9.53
CA PRO A 33 -8.03 13.59 9.80
C PRO A 33 -7.70 15.09 9.82
N GLU A 34 -6.49 15.46 10.22
CA GLU A 34 -6.04 16.86 10.23
C GLU A 34 -5.64 17.31 8.80
N GLU A 35 -5.70 18.61 8.53
CA GLU A 35 -5.22 19.17 7.24
C GLU A 35 -3.72 19.34 7.23
N ASP A 36 -3.15 19.78 8.34
CA ASP A 36 -1.72 19.98 8.55
C ASP A 36 -1.13 18.80 9.33
N TYR A 37 -0.11 18.19 8.76
CA TYR A 37 0.61 17.05 9.34
C TYR A 37 2.10 17.36 9.41
N ASP A 38 2.67 17.25 10.60
CA ASP A 38 4.11 17.27 10.81
C ASP A 38 4.70 15.88 10.46
N PHE A 39 5.10 15.73 9.20
CA PHE A 39 5.75 14.50 8.75
C PHE A 39 7.16 14.37 9.31
N THR A 40 7.58 13.13 9.50
CA THR A 40 8.95 12.83 9.91
C THR A 40 9.94 13.48 8.94
N PRO A 41 10.83 14.36 9.40
CA PRO A 41 11.89 14.94 8.56
C PRO A 41 12.72 13.85 7.89
N THR A 42 13.11 14.07 6.64
CA THR A 42 13.91 13.11 5.86
C THR A 42 15.19 12.67 6.60
N SER A 43 15.78 13.55 7.41
CA SER A 43 16.98 13.25 8.22
C SER A 43 16.74 12.25 9.35
N ARG A 44 15.49 11.99 9.72
CA ARG A 44 15.10 11.00 10.75
C ARG A 44 14.56 9.70 10.14
N LEU A 45 14.33 9.66 8.83
CA LEU A 45 13.95 8.42 8.15
C LEU A 45 15.19 7.52 8.04
N MET A 46 14.97 6.21 8.16
CA MET A 46 16.02 5.23 7.86
C MET A 46 16.58 5.46 6.46
N GLN A 47 17.89 5.46 6.34
CA GLN A 47 18.56 5.60 5.05
C GLN A 47 18.50 4.28 4.26
N THR A 48 18.75 4.32 2.94
CA THR A 48 18.72 3.14 2.07
C THR A 48 19.60 2.00 2.59
N ASN A 49 20.79 2.30 3.07
CA ASN A 49 21.72 1.31 3.60
C ASN A 49 21.23 0.67 4.91
N GLU A 50 20.58 1.42 5.78
CA GLU A 50 19.99 0.92 7.02
C GLU A 50 18.80 -0.01 6.71
N ILE A 51 17.91 0.40 5.81
CA ILE A 51 16.78 -0.41 5.34
C ILE A 51 17.30 -1.73 4.75
N ASN A 52 18.33 -1.67 3.91
CA ASN A 52 18.91 -2.85 3.28
C ASN A 52 19.58 -3.78 4.32
N THR A 53 20.27 -3.23 5.31
CA THR A 53 20.89 -3.98 6.40
C THR A 53 19.83 -4.72 7.22
N ILE A 54 18.78 -4.02 7.63
CA ILE A 54 17.67 -4.62 8.39
C ILE A 54 16.99 -5.71 7.55
N ALA A 55 16.71 -5.44 6.28
CA ALA A 55 16.08 -6.41 5.39
C ALA A 55 16.93 -7.69 5.25
N LYS A 56 18.26 -7.56 5.10
CA LYS A 56 19.19 -8.72 5.04
C LYS A 56 19.13 -9.56 6.31
N ILE A 57 19.14 -8.93 7.48
CA ILE A 57 19.04 -9.65 8.76
C ILE A 57 17.75 -10.48 8.81
N PHE A 58 16.62 -9.91 8.41
CA PHE A 58 15.35 -10.64 8.37
C PHE A 58 15.34 -11.77 7.33
N VAL A 59 15.96 -11.56 6.18
CA VAL A 59 16.11 -12.60 5.15
C VAL A 59 16.94 -13.77 5.67
N GLU A 60 18.03 -13.52 6.39
CA GLU A 60 18.85 -14.54 7.05
C GLU A 60 18.07 -15.31 8.13
N GLN A 61 17.01 -14.69 8.68
CA GLN A 61 16.09 -15.32 9.63
C GLN A 61 14.90 -16.00 8.96
N GLY A 62 14.91 -16.18 7.63
CA GLY A 62 13.88 -16.93 6.90
C GLY A 62 12.76 -16.09 6.30
N VAL A 63 12.82 -14.75 6.35
CA VAL A 63 11.88 -13.91 5.62
C VAL A 63 12.13 -14.05 4.13
N ASN A 64 11.09 -14.43 3.39
CA ASN A 64 11.12 -14.63 1.93
C ASN A 64 10.17 -13.70 1.17
N LYS A 65 9.47 -12.81 1.90
CA LYS A 65 8.58 -11.82 1.32
C LYS A 65 8.72 -10.49 2.03
N ILE A 66 8.95 -9.42 1.26
CA ILE A 66 8.98 -8.05 1.76
C ILE A 66 7.89 -7.23 1.08
N ARG A 67 7.16 -6.44 1.86
CA ARG A 67 6.19 -5.47 1.35
C ARG A 67 6.60 -4.06 1.73
N LEU A 68 6.80 -3.23 0.72
CA LEU A 68 6.99 -1.81 0.90
C LEU A 68 5.63 -1.12 1.11
N THR A 69 5.59 -0.23 2.08
CA THR A 69 4.40 0.53 2.47
C THR A 69 4.84 1.86 3.10
N GLY A 70 3.93 2.56 3.76
CA GLY A 70 4.19 3.84 4.46
C GLY A 70 2.90 4.64 4.52
N GLY A 71 3.02 5.97 4.45
CA GLY A 71 1.96 6.82 3.93
C GLY A 71 1.80 6.48 2.45
N GLU A 72 2.65 7.06 1.59
CA GLU A 72 2.79 6.58 0.21
C GLU A 72 4.28 6.32 -0.09
N PRO A 73 4.69 5.07 -0.33
CA PRO A 73 6.10 4.74 -0.53
C PRO A 73 6.74 5.44 -1.73
N LEU A 74 5.98 5.68 -2.80
CA LEU A 74 6.48 6.28 -4.04
C LEU A 74 6.64 7.81 -3.99
N VAL A 75 6.24 8.49 -2.90
CA VAL A 75 6.54 9.92 -2.71
C VAL A 75 7.89 10.15 -2.07
N ARG A 76 8.49 9.12 -1.48
CA ARG A 76 9.82 9.21 -0.89
C ARG A 76 10.87 9.42 -2.00
N LYS A 77 11.78 10.39 -1.81
CA LYS A 77 12.73 10.83 -2.86
C LYS A 77 13.67 9.72 -3.33
N ASP A 78 14.14 8.90 -2.41
CA ASP A 78 15.06 7.78 -2.65
C ASP A 78 14.32 6.43 -2.81
N ALA A 79 12.98 6.45 -3.06
CA ALA A 79 12.18 5.24 -3.24
C ALA A 79 12.75 4.31 -4.33
N ALA A 80 13.22 4.88 -5.44
CA ALA A 80 13.80 4.12 -6.54
C ALA A 80 15.05 3.35 -6.10
N GLU A 81 15.96 4.02 -5.39
CA GLU A 81 17.19 3.42 -4.87
C GLU A 81 16.88 2.29 -3.88
N ILE A 82 15.94 2.52 -2.94
CA ILE A 82 15.52 1.52 -1.97
C ILE A 82 14.92 0.30 -2.68
N ILE A 83 14.02 0.49 -3.65
CA ILE A 83 13.38 -0.59 -4.40
C ILE A 83 14.44 -1.44 -5.12
N LEU A 84 15.38 -0.81 -5.84
CA LEU A 84 16.45 -1.52 -6.56
C LEU A 84 17.40 -2.24 -5.59
N SER A 85 17.75 -1.63 -4.47
CA SER A 85 18.60 -2.27 -3.46
C SER A 85 17.95 -3.52 -2.87
N LEU A 86 16.67 -3.44 -2.51
CA LEU A 86 15.93 -4.57 -1.93
C LEU A 86 15.62 -5.66 -2.95
N SER A 87 15.51 -5.32 -4.24
CA SER A 87 15.28 -6.31 -5.31
C SER A 87 16.45 -7.27 -5.52
N GLN A 88 17.64 -6.93 -5.00
CA GLN A 88 18.82 -7.80 -5.04
C GLN A 88 18.77 -8.91 -3.97
N LEU A 89 17.85 -8.83 -3.02
CA LEU A 89 17.69 -9.87 -2.00
C LEU A 89 16.84 -11.03 -2.54
N PRO A 90 17.06 -12.27 -2.08
CA PRO A 90 16.31 -13.46 -2.53
C PRO A 90 14.90 -13.49 -1.90
N VAL A 91 14.10 -12.47 -2.18
CA VAL A 91 12.75 -12.30 -1.61
C VAL A 91 11.71 -11.96 -2.66
N ASN A 92 10.47 -12.28 -2.39
CA ASN A 92 9.34 -11.77 -3.15
C ASN A 92 9.04 -10.33 -2.70
N LEU A 93 9.51 -9.34 -3.48
CA LEU A 93 9.28 -7.93 -3.20
C LEU A 93 7.90 -7.50 -3.74
N THR A 94 7.11 -6.88 -2.89
CA THR A 94 5.75 -6.41 -3.19
C THR A 94 5.53 -5.01 -2.62
N MET A 95 4.46 -4.32 -3.04
CA MET A 95 4.17 -2.97 -2.57
C MET A 95 2.68 -2.77 -2.29
N THR A 96 2.38 -1.90 -1.32
CA THR A 96 1.08 -1.25 -1.16
C THR A 96 1.24 0.23 -1.44
N THR A 97 0.43 0.77 -2.33
CA THR A 97 0.49 2.16 -2.79
C THR A 97 -0.92 2.71 -3.03
N ASN A 98 -1.06 4.02 -3.00
CA ASN A 98 -2.30 4.70 -3.41
C ASN A 98 -2.45 4.78 -4.95
N GLY A 99 -1.46 4.34 -5.69
CA GLY A 99 -1.50 4.22 -7.15
C GLY A 99 -1.24 5.52 -7.93
N THR A 100 -1.14 6.67 -7.29
CA THR A 100 -1.03 7.98 -7.99
C THR A 100 0.24 8.12 -8.82
N ARG A 101 1.34 7.45 -8.44
CA ARG A 101 2.65 7.60 -9.10
C ARG A 101 3.12 6.38 -9.90
N ILE A 102 2.25 5.41 -10.14
CA ILE A 102 2.61 4.16 -10.84
C ILE A 102 3.21 4.42 -12.22
N HIS A 103 2.64 5.33 -13.01
CA HIS A 103 3.12 5.65 -14.35
C HIS A 103 4.58 6.15 -14.39
N GLU A 104 5.04 6.79 -13.31
CA GLU A 104 6.43 7.24 -13.18
C GLU A 104 7.39 6.08 -12.86
N PHE A 105 6.89 5.04 -12.18
CA PHE A 105 7.69 3.95 -11.63
C PHE A 105 7.54 2.62 -12.38
N ILE A 106 6.67 2.51 -13.37
CA ILE A 106 6.30 1.23 -14.00
C ILE A 106 7.52 0.44 -14.51
N ASN A 107 8.48 1.11 -15.15
CA ASN A 107 9.68 0.46 -15.67
C ASN A 107 10.60 -0.02 -14.54
N LEU A 108 10.77 0.80 -13.50
CA LEU A 108 11.56 0.44 -12.32
C LEU A 108 10.94 -0.74 -11.56
N LEU A 109 9.62 -0.78 -11.43
CA LEU A 109 8.91 -1.91 -10.81
C LEU A 109 9.13 -3.21 -11.59
N LYS A 110 9.15 -3.14 -12.92
CA LYS A 110 9.49 -4.27 -13.79
C LYS A 110 10.92 -4.73 -13.61
N GLU A 111 11.88 -3.81 -13.63
CA GLU A 111 13.30 -4.05 -13.41
C GLU A 111 13.55 -4.71 -12.04
N ALA A 112 12.92 -4.19 -10.99
CA ALA A 112 12.99 -4.73 -9.63
C ALA A 112 12.27 -6.07 -9.44
N GLY A 113 11.66 -6.64 -10.48
CA GLY A 113 10.92 -7.91 -10.40
C GLY A 113 9.63 -7.84 -9.57
N ILE A 114 9.13 -6.65 -9.24
CA ILE A 114 7.85 -6.49 -8.55
C ILE A 114 6.73 -6.80 -9.54
N ARG A 115 5.97 -7.87 -9.29
CA ARG A 115 4.88 -8.32 -10.16
C ARG A 115 3.51 -8.24 -9.48
N SER A 116 3.44 -7.97 -8.19
CA SER A 116 2.19 -7.89 -7.44
C SER A 116 2.11 -6.62 -6.60
N LEU A 117 1.04 -5.87 -6.80
CA LEU A 117 0.79 -4.60 -6.12
C LEU A 117 -0.57 -4.63 -5.43
N ASN A 118 -0.63 -4.01 -4.25
CA ASN A 118 -1.88 -3.63 -3.65
C ASN A 118 -2.11 -2.14 -3.90
N ILE A 119 -3.23 -1.81 -4.52
CA ILE A 119 -3.65 -0.43 -4.76
C ILE A 119 -4.80 -0.08 -3.82
N SER A 120 -4.70 1.02 -3.09
CA SER A 120 -5.79 1.51 -2.25
C SER A 120 -6.73 2.35 -3.09
N LEU A 121 -8.00 1.91 -3.21
CA LEU A 121 -9.05 2.61 -3.94
C LEU A 121 -10.40 2.30 -3.30
N ASP A 122 -10.92 3.22 -2.50
CA ASP A 122 -12.09 2.99 -1.66
C ASP A 122 -13.42 3.16 -2.39
N THR A 123 -13.43 3.76 -3.57
CA THR A 123 -14.66 4.04 -4.36
C THR A 123 -14.35 4.04 -5.85
N LEU A 124 -15.35 3.72 -6.66
CA LEU A 124 -15.32 3.84 -8.13
C LEU A 124 -15.94 5.16 -8.61
N ASP A 125 -16.39 5.99 -7.69
CA ASP A 125 -16.95 7.31 -7.96
C ASP A 125 -15.92 8.42 -7.72
N ARG A 126 -15.73 9.32 -8.72
CA ARG A 126 -14.73 10.40 -8.67
C ARG A 126 -15.00 11.40 -7.55
N ASP A 127 -16.27 11.77 -7.37
CA ASP A 127 -16.63 12.81 -6.41
C ASP A 127 -16.46 12.28 -4.98
N LYS A 128 -16.82 11.02 -4.74
CA LYS A 128 -16.54 10.35 -3.48
C LYS A 128 -15.05 10.14 -3.24
N PHE A 129 -14.28 9.79 -4.29
CA PHE A 129 -12.82 9.70 -4.15
C PHE A 129 -12.24 11.02 -3.69
N MET A 130 -12.68 12.14 -4.27
CA MET A 130 -12.26 13.47 -3.85
C MET A 130 -12.69 13.78 -2.40
N LEU A 131 -13.90 13.38 -2.00
CA LEU A 131 -14.37 13.53 -0.61
C LEU A 131 -13.51 12.71 0.37
N VAL A 132 -13.22 11.44 0.03
CA VAL A 132 -12.45 10.54 0.89
C VAL A 132 -10.99 10.99 0.98
N THR A 133 -10.35 11.31 -0.15
CA THR A 133 -8.90 11.54 -0.24
C THR A 133 -8.52 13.02 -0.18
N ARG A 134 -9.49 13.93 -0.24
CA ARG A 134 -9.30 15.40 -0.36
C ARG A 134 -8.41 15.80 -1.54
N ARG A 135 -8.35 14.97 -2.58
CA ARG A 135 -7.57 15.21 -3.82
C ARG A 135 -8.31 14.66 -5.02
N ASP A 136 -8.37 15.43 -6.11
CA ASP A 136 -8.97 14.99 -7.38
C ASP A 136 -7.95 14.20 -8.20
N GLN A 137 -7.70 12.95 -7.79
CA GLN A 137 -6.74 12.05 -8.44
C GLN A 137 -7.38 10.73 -8.94
N PHE A 138 -8.71 10.61 -8.89
CA PHE A 138 -9.41 9.37 -9.23
C PHE A 138 -9.02 8.84 -10.62
N LYS A 139 -9.12 9.72 -11.65
CA LYS A 139 -8.79 9.32 -13.02
C LYS A 139 -7.35 8.82 -13.14
N LEU A 140 -6.40 9.49 -12.51
CA LEU A 140 -4.99 9.10 -12.53
C LEU A 140 -4.77 7.73 -11.90
N VAL A 141 -5.39 7.48 -10.73
CA VAL A 141 -5.29 6.18 -10.05
C VAL A 141 -5.92 5.07 -10.88
N TYR A 142 -7.10 5.33 -11.45
CA TYR A 142 -7.79 4.35 -12.30
C TYR A 142 -6.98 4.02 -13.57
N ASP A 143 -6.48 5.05 -14.28
CA ASP A 143 -5.62 4.87 -15.46
C ASP A 143 -4.33 4.10 -15.11
N ASN A 144 -3.74 4.35 -13.95
CA ASN A 144 -2.58 3.62 -13.45
C ASN A 144 -2.89 2.14 -13.11
N ILE A 145 -4.08 1.84 -12.62
CA ILE A 145 -4.53 0.45 -12.46
C ILE A 145 -4.63 -0.22 -13.83
N GLN A 146 -5.24 0.43 -14.82
CA GLN A 146 -5.33 -0.09 -16.19
C GLN A 146 -3.95 -0.31 -16.81
N LEU A 147 -3.02 0.63 -16.59
CA LEU A 147 -1.62 0.47 -17.02
C LEU A 147 -0.98 -0.77 -16.40
N LEU A 148 -1.13 -0.97 -15.10
CA LEU A 148 -0.60 -2.16 -14.41
C LEU A 148 -1.17 -3.47 -15.00
N LEU A 149 -2.48 -3.54 -15.23
CA LEU A 149 -3.14 -4.71 -15.80
C LEU A 149 -2.62 -4.99 -17.21
N LYS A 150 -2.51 -3.95 -18.05
CA LYS A 150 -1.96 -4.03 -19.41
C LYS A 150 -0.51 -4.54 -19.42
N GLU A 151 0.29 -4.13 -18.44
CA GLU A 151 1.68 -4.52 -18.27
C GLU A 151 1.87 -5.88 -17.56
N GLY A 152 0.78 -6.60 -17.31
CA GLY A 152 0.78 -7.95 -16.76
C GLY A 152 1.06 -8.04 -15.26
N PHE A 153 0.84 -6.95 -14.51
CA PHE A 153 0.95 -6.99 -13.05
C PHE A 153 -0.27 -7.65 -12.41
N HIS A 154 -0.03 -8.35 -11.32
CA HIS A 154 -1.09 -8.87 -10.45
C HIS A 154 -1.57 -7.77 -9.50
N VAL A 155 -2.71 -7.17 -9.82
CA VAL A 155 -3.27 -6.05 -9.07
C VAL A 155 -4.29 -6.53 -8.06
N LYS A 156 -4.15 -6.09 -6.82
CA LYS A 156 -5.12 -6.26 -5.74
C LYS A 156 -5.59 -4.88 -5.29
N VAL A 157 -6.86 -4.60 -5.46
CA VAL A 157 -7.48 -3.35 -4.98
C VAL A 157 -7.98 -3.57 -3.56
N ASN A 158 -7.48 -2.76 -2.63
CA ASN A 158 -7.95 -2.70 -1.26
C ASN A 158 -9.02 -1.62 -1.14
N VAL A 159 -10.16 -1.98 -0.61
CA VAL A 159 -11.32 -1.11 -0.39
C VAL A 159 -11.64 -1.12 1.10
N VAL A 160 -11.44 0.00 1.77
CA VAL A 160 -11.94 0.18 3.14
C VAL A 160 -13.42 0.51 3.05
N VAL A 161 -14.26 -0.39 3.56
CA VAL A 161 -15.72 -0.25 3.47
C VAL A 161 -16.23 0.58 4.63
N MET A 162 -16.90 1.69 4.28
CA MET A 162 -17.44 2.64 5.24
C MET A 162 -18.94 2.81 5.05
N LYS A 163 -19.71 2.55 6.11
CA LYS A 163 -21.16 2.63 6.09
C LYS A 163 -21.67 4.02 5.69
N GLY A 164 -22.59 4.06 4.73
CA GLY A 164 -23.17 5.30 4.20
C GLY A 164 -22.26 6.08 3.26
N MET A 165 -21.00 5.63 3.03
CA MET A 165 -20.06 6.27 2.12
C MET A 165 -19.90 5.47 0.81
N ASN A 166 -19.44 4.24 0.92
CA ASN A 166 -19.13 3.37 -0.24
C ASN A 166 -19.69 1.94 -0.13
N ASP A 167 -20.43 1.64 0.93
CA ASP A 167 -21.02 0.31 1.18
C ASP A 167 -22.01 -0.13 0.08
N HIS A 168 -22.65 0.81 -0.61
CA HIS A 168 -23.52 0.54 -1.75
C HIS A 168 -22.76 0.18 -3.04
N GLU A 169 -21.44 0.42 -3.12
CA GLU A 169 -20.58 0.13 -4.29
C GLU A 169 -20.00 -1.30 -4.28
N LEU A 170 -20.28 -2.12 -3.26
CA LEU A 170 -19.71 -3.47 -3.14
C LEU A 170 -19.98 -4.32 -4.38
N ASN A 171 -21.21 -4.25 -4.92
CA ASN A 171 -21.57 -4.98 -6.13
C ASN A 171 -20.85 -4.45 -7.37
N ASP A 172 -20.56 -3.15 -7.46
CA ASP A 172 -19.84 -2.55 -8.57
C ASP A 172 -18.38 -3.01 -8.58
N PHE A 173 -17.74 -3.05 -7.42
CA PHE A 173 -16.42 -3.64 -7.27
C PHE A 173 -16.37 -5.13 -7.65
N VAL A 174 -17.39 -5.92 -7.25
CA VAL A 174 -17.51 -7.33 -7.65
C VAL A 174 -17.71 -7.45 -9.16
N ASN A 175 -18.56 -6.62 -9.76
CA ASN A 175 -18.78 -6.62 -11.21
C ASN A 175 -17.51 -6.22 -11.98
N TRP A 176 -16.68 -5.33 -11.42
CA TRP A 176 -15.39 -4.97 -12.02
C TRP A 176 -14.49 -6.21 -12.18
N THR A 177 -14.46 -7.12 -11.19
CA THR A 177 -13.63 -8.34 -11.26
C THR A 177 -14.07 -9.34 -12.33
N LYS A 178 -15.30 -9.24 -12.87
CA LYS A 178 -15.78 -10.08 -13.97
C LYS A 178 -15.17 -9.70 -15.31
N ASN A 179 -14.86 -8.42 -15.48
CA ASN A 179 -14.45 -7.85 -16.75
C ASN A 179 -12.93 -7.57 -16.81
N GLU A 180 -12.30 -7.46 -15.66
CA GLU A 180 -10.87 -7.09 -15.52
C GLU A 180 -10.17 -8.09 -14.59
N PRO A 181 -8.90 -8.46 -14.88
CA PRO A 181 -8.14 -9.39 -14.04
C PRO A 181 -7.62 -8.72 -12.76
N VAL A 182 -8.51 -8.09 -12.03
CA VAL A 182 -8.26 -7.39 -10.76
C VAL A 182 -8.81 -8.21 -9.60
N HIS A 183 -8.11 -8.24 -8.47
CA HIS A 183 -8.59 -8.81 -7.23
C HIS A 183 -9.04 -7.71 -6.29
N VAL A 184 -10.29 -7.70 -5.91
CA VAL A 184 -10.82 -6.75 -4.91
C VAL A 184 -10.79 -7.39 -3.53
N ARG A 185 -10.36 -6.63 -2.54
CA ARG A 185 -10.38 -7.02 -1.12
C ARG A 185 -11.08 -5.95 -0.32
N PHE A 186 -12.19 -6.31 0.26
CA PHE A 186 -12.91 -5.47 1.20
C PHE A 186 -12.23 -5.55 2.57
N ILE A 187 -12.01 -4.41 3.16
CA ILE A 187 -11.39 -4.25 4.47
C ILE A 187 -12.40 -3.53 5.34
N GLU A 188 -12.71 -4.11 6.49
CA GLU A 188 -13.56 -3.46 7.48
C GLU A 188 -12.93 -2.15 7.95
N PHE A 189 -13.73 -1.10 8.01
CA PHE A 189 -13.30 0.14 8.64
C PHE A 189 -13.12 -0.09 10.14
N MET A 190 -11.89 0.12 10.62
CA MET A 190 -11.56 -0.01 12.04
C MET A 190 -11.26 1.37 12.63
N PRO A 191 -11.94 1.77 13.71
CA PRO A 191 -11.67 3.01 14.41
C PRO A 191 -10.35 2.89 15.20
N LEU A 192 -9.23 3.16 14.52
CA LEU A 192 -7.87 3.04 15.10
C LEU A 192 -7.30 4.38 15.59
N ASP A 193 -8.13 5.41 15.68
CA ASP A 193 -7.70 6.71 16.15
C ASP A 193 -7.57 6.75 17.70
N ALA A 194 -6.42 7.26 18.16
CA ALA A 194 -6.15 7.41 19.59
C ALA A 194 -7.08 8.47 20.25
N ASP A 195 -7.66 9.36 19.44
CA ASP A 195 -8.48 10.48 19.90
C ASP A 195 -9.98 10.13 20.01
N GLY A 196 -10.39 8.93 19.64
CA GLY A 196 -11.79 8.46 19.69
C GLY A 196 -12.74 9.23 18.75
N LYS A 197 -12.20 9.90 17.71
CA LYS A 197 -13.01 10.63 16.71
C LYS A 197 -13.83 9.67 15.85
N TRP A 198 -13.34 8.45 15.65
CA TRP A 198 -14.00 7.39 14.92
C TRP A 198 -14.70 6.42 15.88
N ASN A 199 -15.98 6.27 15.72
CA ASN A 199 -16.77 5.35 16.53
C ASN A 199 -17.28 4.18 15.68
N ALA A 200 -17.79 3.16 16.36
CA ALA A 200 -18.34 1.96 15.72
C ALA A 200 -19.55 2.24 14.78
N ALA A 201 -20.10 3.46 14.75
CA ALA A 201 -21.21 3.81 13.85
C ALA A 201 -20.81 3.86 12.36
N GLY A 202 -19.51 3.99 12.06
CA GLY A 202 -18.96 3.88 10.70
C GLY A 202 -18.63 2.47 10.25
N VAL A 203 -18.79 1.48 11.14
CA VAL A 203 -18.54 0.05 10.87
C VAL A 203 -19.83 -0.56 10.30
N LEU A 204 -19.70 -1.46 9.33
CA LEU A 204 -20.81 -2.24 8.76
C LEU A 204 -21.33 -3.27 9.74
#